data_b208c174ed8464555675ce33e0d9ffed
#
_entry.id   b208c174ed8464555675ce33e0d9ffed
#
_cell.length_a   1.000
_cell.length_b   1.000
_cell.length_c   1.000
_cell.angle_alpha   90.00
_cell.angle_beta   90.00
_cell.angle_gamma   90.00
#
_symmetry.space_group_name_H-M   'P 1'
#
loop_
_entity.id
_entity.type
_entity.pdbx_description
1 polymer ?
#
loop_
_entity_poly.entity_id
_entity_poly.type
_entity_poly.pdbx_seq_one_letter_code
_entity_poly.pdbx_strand_id
1 'polypeptide(L)'
;APPMTEELRTVDAALLSHLQTWQGRAETLHDTITSAPVSGLSATLDREDPAPVPGTALPPLWHWLYFLPQVRQSGLGPDGHPARGGFLPPVPLPRRMWAGGRLRWEEHNPLLVGDAVQRTSRIESVTHKAGRTGDLVFVLVKHEISNAKGLALTEEHDIVYRAAPQPGDPVPAPIAAETGAPWHRSITPDDVLLFRYSALTFNGHRIHYDRRYVTEVEGYPGLIVHGPLIATLLIDLLRRQCPSARVKSFHFKAVRPTFDLHPFGLNGAPSADGKSVRLWSNDHEGWLTLQGTAELF
;
A
#
# COMPACT_ATOMS: atom_id res chain seq x y z
N ALA A 1 -15.42 32.38 -15.28
CA ALA A 1 -14.92 31.08 -14.87
C ALA A 1 -14.05 30.53 -15.99
N PRO A 2 -12.83 30.04 -15.73
CA PRO A 2 -12.08 29.38 -16.77
C PRO A 2 -12.87 28.16 -17.23
N PRO A 3 -12.80 27.80 -18.51
CA PRO A 3 -13.48 26.61 -18.98
C PRO A 3 -12.96 25.40 -18.19
N MET A 4 -13.87 24.58 -17.68
CA MET A 4 -13.51 23.29 -17.10
C MET A 4 -12.75 22.52 -18.18
N THR A 5 -11.47 22.31 -17.97
CA THR A 5 -10.69 21.41 -18.81
C THR A 5 -11.34 20.05 -18.72
N GLU A 6 -11.79 19.54 -19.85
CA GLU A 6 -12.30 18.17 -19.96
C GLU A 6 -11.25 17.22 -19.35
N GLU A 7 -11.60 16.56 -18.25
CA GLU A 7 -10.64 15.67 -17.57
C GLU A 7 -10.21 14.58 -18.55
N LEU A 8 -8.91 14.41 -18.71
CA LEU A 8 -8.35 13.43 -19.62
C LEU A 8 -8.75 12.01 -19.17
N ARG A 9 -9.39 11.27 -20.06
CA ARG A 9 -9.81 9.89 -19.83
C ARG A 9 -9.10 8.87 -20.73
N THR A 10 -8.39 9.34 -21.73
CA THR A 10 -7.71 8.51 -22.73
C THR A 10 -6.23 8.86 -22.82
N VAL A 11 -5.42 7.83 -23.09
CA VAL A 11 -3.98 7.95 -23.28
C VAL A 11 -3.69 7.48 -24.70
N ASP A 12 -3.25 8.40 -25.57
CA ASP A 12 -2.89 8.05 -26.95
C ASP A 12 -1.49 7.39 -27.02
N ALA A 13 -1.13 6.89 -28.19
CA ALA A 13 0.12 6.19 -28.38
C ALA A 13 1.34 7.10 -28.16
N ALA A 14 1.26 8.39 -28.52
CA ALA A 14 2.35 9.34 -28.36
C ALA A 14 2.58 9.65 -26.86
N LEU A 15 1.51 9.86 -26.10
CA LEU A 15 1.59 10.06 -24.66
C LEU A 15 2.13 8.81 -23.96
N LEU A 16 1.64 7.63 -24.32
CA LEU A 16 2.14 6.37 -23.74
C LEU A 16 3.64 6.20 -24.02
N SER A 17 4.09 6.43 -25.25
CA SER A 17 5.52 6.36 -25.60
C SER A 17 6.35 7.32 -24.75
N HIS A 18 5.84 8.55 -24.52
CA HIS A 18 6.51 9.52 -23.66
C HIS A 18 6.61 9.01 -22.22
N LEU A 19 5.52 8.49 -21.64
CA LEU A 19 5.52 7.93 -20.28
C LEU A 19 6.45 6.73 -20.16
N GLN A 20 6.56 5.91 -21.18
CA GLN A 20 7.46 4.74 -21.22
C GLN A 20 8.94 5.12 -21.21
N THR A 21 9.31 6.36 -21.49
CA THR A 21 10.70 6.83 -21.35
C THR A 21 11.19 6.84 -19.90
N TRP A 22 10.26 6.77 -18.92
CA TRP A 22 10.61 6.61 -17.50
C TRP A 22 11.06 5.19 -17.14
N GLN A 23 10.78 4.20 -17.98
CA GLN A 23 11.21 2.81 -17.72
C GLN A 23 12.72 2.74 -17.58
N GLY A 24 13.19 2.01 -16.56
CA GLY A 24 14.60 1.88 -16.21
C GLY A 24 15.14 3.00 -15.30
N ARG A 25 14.36 4.07 -15.07
CA ARG A 25 14.75 5.12 -14.13
C ARG A 25 14.86 4.55 -12.73
N ALA A 26 15.95 4.87 -12.04
CA ALA A 26 16.22 4.38 -10.69
C ALA A 26 16.62 5.52 -9.75
N GLU A 27 16.37 5.31 -8.49
CA GLU A 27 16.85 6.17 -7.41
C GLU A 27 17.27 5.32 -6.21
N THR A 28 18.21 5.82 -5.42
CA THR A 28 18.64 5.18 -4.18
C THR A 28 18.47 6.14 -3.03
N LEU A 29 17.80 5.68 -1.97
CA LEU A 29 17.62 6.41 -0.71
C LEU A 29 18.32 5.66 0.41
N HIS A 30 18.78 6.41 1.40
CA HIS A 30 19.45 5.88 2.60
C HIS A 30 18.62 6.21 3.83
N ASP A 31 18.61 5.31 4.80
CA ASP A 31 17.94 5.50 6.08
C ASP A 31 18.61 4.65 7.16
N THR A 32 18.11 4.76 8.36
CA THR A 32 18.48 3.91 9.49
C THR A 32 17.18 3.32 10.08
N ILE A 33 17.20 2.03 10.39
CA ILE A 33 16.06 1.40 11.08
C ILE A 33 16.10 1.84 12.53
N THR A 34 15.36 2.89 12.84
CA THR A 34 15.29 3.46 14.20
C THR A 34 14.18 2.81 15.01
N SER A 35 14.27 2.87 16.34
CA SER A 35 13.33 2.19 17.23
C SER A 35 11.96 2.88 17.34
N ALA A 36 11.92 4.20 17.25
CA ALA A 36 10.70 4.97 17.50
C ALA A 36 9.51 4.60 16.58
N PRO A 37 9.68 4.46 15.25
CA PRO A 37 8.58 4.02 14.40
C PRO A 37 8.06 2.62 14.74
N VAL A 38 8.94 1.72 15.15
CA VAL A 38 8.55 0.35 15.58
C VAL A 38 7.64 0.42 16.80
N SER A 39 8.01 1.18 17.82
CA SER A 39 7.16 1.41 19.00
C SER A 39 5.83 2.05 18.62
N GLY A 40 5.86 3.03 17.72
CA GLY A 40 4.66 3.74 17.26
C GLY A 40 3.69 2.83 16.53
N LEU A 41 4.16 1.97 15.64
CA LEU A 41 3.29 1.05 14.91
C LEU A 41 2.78 -0.08 15.83
N SER A 42 3.62 -0.60 16.72
CA SER A 42 3.18 -1.57 17.72
C SER A 42 2.00 -1.04 18.53
N ALA A 43 2.10 0.18 19.05
CA ALA A 43 1.01 0.85 19.75
C ALA A 43 -0.23 1.06 18.85
N THR A 44 -0.03 1.47 17.61
CA THR A 44 -1.11 1.72 16.64
C THR A 44 -1.89 0.44 16.31
N LEU A 45 -1.20 -0.70 16.25
CA LEU A 45 -1.82 -2.01 15.99
C LEU A 45 -2.34 -2.69 17.26
N ASP A 46 -2.30 -2.00 18.41
CA ASP A 46 -2.75 -2.53 19.71
C ASP A 46 -1.99 -3.81 20.11
N ARG A 47 -0.67 -3.78 19.97
CA ARG A 47 0.22 -4.87 20.32
C ARG A 47 0.95 -4.59 21.62
N GLU A 48 1.23 -5.64 22.37
CA GLU A 48 2.05 -5.61 23.59
C GLU A 48 3.46 -6.18 23.29
N ASP A 49 4.17 -5.55 22.36
CA ASP A 49 5.53 -5.97 22.04
C ASP A 49 6.54 -5.43 23.06
N PRO A 50 7.65 -6.14 23.31
CA PRO A 50 8.77 -5.57 24.04
C PRO A 50 9.27 -4.30 23.36
N ALA A 51 9.83 -3.36 24.13
CA ALA A 51 10.48 -2.19 23.57
C ALA A 51 11.58 -2.61 22.57
N PRO A 52 11.57 -2.06 21.34
CA PRO A 52 12.58 -2.44 20.36
C PRO A 52 13.96 -1.94 20.81
N VAL A 53 14.95 -2.80 20.64
CA VAL A 53 16.37 -2.53 20.94
C VAL A 53 17.20 -2.83 19.70
N PRO A 54 18.46 -2.33 19.61
CA PRO A 54 19.33 -2.72 18.50
C PRO A 54 19.39 -4.25 18.34
N GLY A 55 19.21 -4.74 17.11
CA GLY A 55 19.13 -6.16 16.81
C GLY A 55 17.73 -6.76 16.83
N THR A 56 16.71 -6.04 17.28
CA THR A 56 15.31 -6.47 17.13
C THR A 56 14.95 -6.59 15.65
N ALA A 57 14.43 -7.74 15.22
CA ALA A 57 14.03 -7.95 13.84
C ALA A 57 12.82 -7.09 13.50
N LEU A 58 12.89 -6.42 12.34
CA LEU A 58 11.78 -5.63 11.82
C LEU A 58 10.69 -6.59 11.31
N PRO A 59 9.45 -6.47 11.80
CA PRO A 59 8.37 -7.32 11.30
C PRO A 59 8.09 -7.13 9.81
N PRO A 60 7.55 -8.13 9.11
CA PRO A 60 7.19 -8.00 7.71
C PRO A 60 6.22 -6.84 7.49
N LEU A 61 6.45 -6.05 6.44
CA LEU A 61 5.73 -4.84 6.03
C LEU A 61 6.02 -3.59 6.86
N TRP A 62 6.77 -3.70 7.94
CA TRP A 62 7.12 -2.53 8.75
C TRP A 62 8.27 -1.70 8.14
N HIS A 63 8.88 -2.17 7.06
CA HIS A 63 9.81 -1.38 6.25
C HIS A 63 9.15 -0.15 5.61
N TRP A 64 7.82 -0.13 5.50
CA TRP A 64 7.07 1.05 5.04
C TRP A 64 7.11 2.23 6.02
N LEU A 65 7.64 2.00 7.23
CA LEU A 65 7.91 3.06 8.21
C LEU A 65 9.18 3.87 7.90
N TYR A 66 9.97 3.43 6.92
CA TYR A 66 11.27 4.01 6.59
C TYR A 66 11.29 4.48 5.15
N PHE A 67 12.36 5.23 4.79
CA PHE A 67 12.47 5.85 3.47
C PHE A 67 11.27 6.75 3.15
N LEU A 68 10.83 7.51 4.15
CA LEU A 68 9.62 8.33 4.07
C LEU A 68 9.80 9.45 3.03
N PRO A 69 8.74 9.83 2.30
CA PRO A 69 8.82 10.90 1.31
C PRO A 69 9.16 12.22 2.01
N GLN A 70 10.13 12.95 1.46
CA GLN A 70 10.64 14.20 2.03
C GLN A 70 10.47 15.37 1.06
N VAL A 71 9.38 15.38 0.30
CA VAL A 71 9.07 16.47 -0.61
C VAL A 71 8.68 17.69 0.20
N ARG A 72 9.23 18.86 -0.18
CA ARG A 72 8.90 20.13 0.46
C ARG A 72 7.41 20.42 0.36
N GLN A 73 6.85 21.11 1.35
CA GLN A 73 5.42 21.48 1.37
C GLN A 73 4.98 22.14 0.05
N SER A 74 5.80 23.01 -0.51
CA SER A 74 5.51 23.67 -1.80
C SER A 74 5.56 22.75 -3.00
N GLY A 75 6.07 21.54 -2.87
CA GLY A 75 6.12 20.53 -3.93
C GLY A 75 4.98 19.52 -3.87
N LEU A 76 4.00 19.73 -2.98
CA LEU A 76 2.84 18.85 -2.88
C LEU A 76 1.73 19.26 -3.84
N GLY A 77 1.01 18.27 -4.35
CA GLY A 77 -0.21 18.49 -5.12
C GLY A 77 -1.42 18.76 -4.21
N PRO A 78 -2.57 19.10 -4.80
CA PRO A 78 -3.78 19.45 -4.05
C PRO A 78 -4.36 18.27 -3.26
N ASP A 79 -4.03 17.04 -3.60
CA ASP A 79 -4.44 15.83 -2.90
C ASP A 79 -3.53 15.47 -1.70
N GLY A 80 -2.43 16.22 -1.51
CA GLY A 80 -1.44 15.99 -0.45
C GLY A 80 -0.29 15.06 -0.84
N HIS A 81 -0.33 14.43 -2.00
CA HIS A 81 0.81 13.71 -2.56
C HIS A 81 1.84 14.65 -3.18
N PRO A 82 3.11 14.21 -3.31
CA PRO A 82 4.07 14.92 -4.13
C PRO A 82 3.51 15.22 -5.52
N ALA A 83 3.76 16.43 -6.02
CA ALA A 83 3.37 16.81 -7.37
C ALA A 83 3.98 15.83 -8.38
N ARG A 84 3.23 15.55 -9.45
CA ARG A 84 3.64 14.57 -10.47
C ARG A 84 4.83 15.06 -11.28
N GLY A 85 5.58 14.12 -11.87
CA GLY A 85 6.76 14.38 -12.68
C GLY A 85 8.08 14.30 -11.92
N GLY A 86 8.06 13.82 -10.67
CA GLY A 86 9.26 13.46 -9.93
C GLY A 86 9.85 12.14 -10.40
N PHE A 87 10.05 11.19 -9.47
CA PHE A 87 10.54 9.85 -9.81
C PHE A 87 9.59 9.09 -10.72
N LEU A 88 8.29 9.11 -10.41
CA LEU A 88 7.25 8.45 -11.19
C LEU A 88 6.90 9.24 -12.46
N PRO A 89 6.45 8.57 -13.54
CA PRO A 89 6.08 9.25 -14.75
C PRO A 89 4.90 10.22 -14.54
N PRO A 90 4.84 11.33 -15.29
CA PRO A 90 3.78 12.34 -15.13
C PRO A 90 2.47 11.91 -15.81
N VAL A 91 1.88 10.83 -15.31
CA VAL A 91 0.61 10.33 -15.84
C VAL A 91 -0.48 11.35 -15.60
N PRO A 92 -1.21 11.82 -16.63
CA PRO A 92 -2.19 12.89 -16.49
C PRO A 92 -3.56 12.41 -15.96
N LEU A 93 -3.72 11.11 -15.70
CA LEU A 93 -4.95 10.57 -15.10
C LEU A 93 -4.96 10.89 -13.60
N PRO A 94 -6.06 11.50 -13.06
CA PRO A 94 -6.03 12.12 -11.73
C PRO A 94 -6.04 11.12 -10.56
N ARG A 95 -6.60 9.94 -10.73
CA ARG A 95 -6.70 8.94 -9.65
C ARG A 95 -5.51 8.02 -9.67
N ARG A 96 -4.81 7.95 -8.53
CA ARG A 96 -3.70 7.04 -8.33
C ARG A 96 -3.98 6.15 -7.15
N MET A 97 -3.80 4.83 -7.32
CA MET A 97 -4.02 3.87 -6.25
C MET A 97 -2.94 2.80 -6.22
N TRP A 98 -2.67 2.27 -5.05
CA TRP A 98 -1.83 1.11 -4.84
C TRP A 98 -2.66 -0.13 -5.15
N ALA A 99 -2.37 -0.80 -6.26
CA ALA A 99 -3.16 -1.95 -6.70
C ALA A 99 -2.74 -3.26 -6.04
N GLY A 100 -1.52 -3.34 -5.55
CA GLY A 100 -0.99 -4.54 -4.91
C GLY A 100 0.52 -4.57 -4.95
N GLY A 101 1.07 -5.70 -4.58
CA GLY A 101 2.51 -5.90 -4.59
C GLY A 101 2.93 -7.33 -4.26
N ARG A 102 4.21 -7.56 -4.44
CA ARG A 102 4.87 -8.83 -4.17
C ARG A 102 6.16 -8.55 -3.42
N LEU A 103 6.28 -9.14 -2.24
CA LEU A 103 7.43 -8.94 -1.36
C LEU A 103 8.10 -10.29 -1.09
N ARG A 104 9.43 -10.27 -1.05
CA ARG A 104 10.25 -11.43 -0.73
C ARG A 104 11.33 -11.02 0.25
N TRP A 105 11.41 -11.74 1.37
CA TRP A 105 12.44 -11.56 2.39
C TRP A 105 13.54 -12.61 2.26
N GLU A 106 14.78 -12.16 2.48
CA GLU A 106 15.94 -13.09 2.53
C GLU A 106 15.95 -13.81 3.88
N GLU A 107 16.01 -15.15 3.86
CA GLU A 107 15.90 -15.98 5.05
C GLU A 107 16.96 -15.65 6.13
N HIS A 108 18.19 -15.42 5.70
CA HIS A 108 19.33 -15.25 6.60
C HIS A 108 19.80 -13.81 6.75
N ASN A 109 19.05 -12.86 6.25
CA ASN A 109 19.36 -11.43 6.35
C ASN A 109 18.13 -10.59 6.68
N PRO A 110 17.52 -10.74 7.85
CA PRO A 110 16.42 -9.88 8.27
C PRO A 110 16.92 -8.44 8.51
N LEU A 111 16.06 -7.45 8.22
CA LEU A 111 16.31 -6.08 8.61
C LEU A 111 16.18 -5.98 10.13
N LEU A 112 17.15 -5.33 10.77
CA LEU A 112 17.22 -5.19 12.22
C LEU A 112 17.18 -3.73 12.64
N VAL A 113 16.59 -3.45 13.79
CA VAL A 113 16.71 -2.13 14.44
C VAL A 113 18.20 -1.82 14.64
N GLY A 114 18.62 -0.63 14.24
CA GLY A 114 20.00 -0.18 14.25
C GLY A 114 20.69 -0.30 12.88
N ASP A 115 20.16 -1.06 11.95
CA ASP A 115 20.77 -1.20 10.63
C ASP A 115 20.79 0.13 9.85
N ALA A 116 21.93 0.43 9.25
CA ALA A 116 22.01 1.39 8.15
C ALA A 116 21.52 0.67 6.87
N VAL A 117 20.57 1.26 6.19
CA VAL A 117 19.89 0.63 5.05
C VAL A 117 19.86 1.54 3.84
N GLN A 118 19.76 0.92 2.66
CA GLN A 118 19.49 1.64 1.43
C GLN A 118 18.36 0.96 0.66
N ARG A 119 17.57 1.77 -0.04
CA ARG A 119 16.54 1.29 -0.96
C ARG A 119 16.84 1.81 -2.36
N THR A 120 17.04 0.89 -3.29
CA THR A 120 17.13 1.21 -4.71
C THR A 120 15.78 0.89 -5.34
N SER A 121 15.16 1.90 -5.94
CA SER A 121 13.86 1.80 -6.60
C SER A 121 14.04 2.00 -8.09
N ARG A 122 13.43 1.13 -8.89
CA ARG A 122 13.50 1.18 -10.35
C ARG A 122 12.11 1.05 -10.95
N ILE A 123 11.78 1.90 -11.92
CA ILE A 123 10.56 1.76 -12.72
C ILE A 123 10.80 0.63 -13.73
N GLU A 124 10.18 -0.52 -13.50
CA GLU A 124 10.32 -1.71 -14.35
C GLU A 124 9.50 -1.61 -15.62
N SER A 125 8.25 -1.12 -15.50
CA SER A 125 7.36 -1.03 -16.66
C SER A 125 6.31 0.08 -16.50
N VAL A 126 5.91 0.62 -17.62
CA VAL A 126 4.76 1.52 -17.77
C VAL A 126 3.90 0.93 -18.88
N THR A 127 2.71 0.47 -18.55
CA THR A 127 1.79 -0.20 -19.47
C THR A 127 0.42 0.46 -19.47
N HIS A 128 -0.33 0.23 -20.52
CA HIS A 128 -1.63 0.85 -20.75
C HIS A 128 -2.68 -0.23 -20.99
N LYS A 129 -3.88 0.02 -20.51
CA LYS A 129 -5.06 -0.80 -20.79
C LYS A 129 -6.26 0.09 -21.02
N ALA A 130 -6.99 -0.15 -22.11
CA ALA A 130 -8.27 0.49 -22.35
C ALA A 130 -9.31 -0.09 -21.39
N GLY A 131 -10.00 0.78 -20.64
CA GLY A 131 -11.03 0.41 -19.69
C GLY A 131 -12.39 0.95 -20.09
N ARG A 132 -13.47 0.41 -19.50
CA ARG A 132 -14.85 0.84 -19.77
C ARG A 132 -15.11 2.28 -19.36
N THR A 133 -14.44 2.77 -18.32
CA THR A 133 -14.60 4.10 -17.74
C THR A 133 -13.46 5.04 -18.08
N GLY A 134 -12.65 4.68 -19.05
CA GLY A 134 -11.45 5.38 -19.47
C GLY A 134 -10.24 4.47 -19.42
N ASP A 135 -9.09 5.00 -19.81
CA ASP A 135 -7.85 4.26 -19.87
C ASP A 135 -7.23 4.08 -18.49
N LEU A 136 -6.47 3.02 -18.33
CA LEU A 136 -5.66 2.73 -17.16
C LEU A 136 -4.19 2.75 -17.56
N VAL A 137 -3.35 3.30 -16.70
CA VAL A 137 -1.89 3.21 -16.81
C VAL A 137 -1.36 2.51 -15.58
N PHE A 138 -0.59 1.44 -15.81
CA PHE A 138 0.04 0.65 -14.76
C PHE A 138 1.52 0.98 -14.71
N VAL A 139 2.02 1.29 -13.52
CA VAL A 139 3.44 1.51 -13.27
C VAL A 139 3.90 0.47 -12.26
N LEU A 140 4.85 -0.37 -12.66
CA LEU A 140 5.48 -1.33 -11.77
C LEU A 140 6.82 -0.76 -11.30
N VAL A 141 6.97 -0.61 -9.99
CA VAL A 141 8.22 -0.18 -9.34
C VAL A 141 8.79 -1.34 -8.55
N LYS A 142 10.06 -1.64 -8.77
CA LYS A 142 10.80 -2.64 -7.99
C LYS A 142 11.70 -1.93 -6.99
N HIS A 143 11.55 -2.31 -5.72
CA HIS A 143 12.40 -1.83 -4.63
C HIS A 143 13.30 -2.97 -4.14
N GLU A 144 14.58 -2.67 -3.95
CA GLU A 144 15.53 -3.56 -3.31
C GLU A 144 16.08 -2.86 -2.08
N ILE A 145 15.89 -3.47 -0.91
CA ILE A 145 16.37 -2.94 0.36
C ILE A 145 17.53 -3.80 0.85
N SER A 146 18.64 -3.15 1.14
CA SER A 146 19.88 -3.80 1.58
C SER A 146 20.38 -3.17 2.88
N ASN A 147 21.08 -3.96 3.66
CA ASN A 147 21.86 -3.54 4.82
C ASN A 147 23.35 -3.89 4.61
N ALA A 148 24.18 -3.80 5.65
CA ALA A 148 25.60 -4.10 5.56
C ALA A 148 25.91 -5.54 5.09
N LYS A 149 24.97 -6.48 5.27
CA LYS A 149 25.11 -7.88 4.85
C LYS A 149 24.64 -8.14 3.43
N GLY A 150 24.09 -7.15 2.75
CA GLY A 150 23.57 -7.25 1.40
C GLY A 150 22.05 -7.17 1.32
N LEU A 151 21.48 -7.74 0.27
CA LEU A 151 20.03 -7.72 0.04
C LEU A 151 19.27 -8.38 1.19
N ALA A 152 18.23 -7.69 1.67
CA ALA A 152 17.34 -8.16 2.73
C ALA A 152 15.90 -8.36 2.25
N LEU A 153 15.42 -7.49 1.36
CA LEU A 153 14.02 -7.46 0.93
C LEU A 153 13.93 -6.97 -0.51
N THR A 154 13.11 -7.67 -1.30
CA THR A 154 12.69 -7.21 -2.63
C THR A 154 11.19 -6.99 -2.62
N GLU A 155 10.76 -5.85 -3.15
CA GLU A 155 9.35 -5.49 -3.25
C GLU A 155 9.01 -5.02 -4.65
N GLU A 156 7.97 -5.62 -5.26
CA GLU A 156 7.35 -5.11 -6.48
C GLU A 156 6.05 -4.39 -6.10
N HIS A 157 5.94 -3.15 -6.53
CA HIS A 157 4.84 -2.24 -6.18
C HIS A 157 4.05 -1.88 -7.44
N ASP A 158 2.79 -2.29 -7.48
CA ASP A 158 1.87 -2.00 -8.59
C ASP A 158 1.11 -0.71 -8.30
N ILE A 159 1.30 0.29 -9.16
CA ILE A 159 0.56 1.56 -9.10
C ILE A 159 -0.35 1.64 -10.31
N VAL A 160 -1.62 2.01 -10.09
CA VAL A 160 -2.60 2.20 -11.15
C VAL A 160 -3.06 3.64 -11.17
N TYR A 161 -3.06 4.23 -12.36
CA TYR A 161 -3.62 5.55 -12.63
C TYR A 161 -4.88 5.39 -13.47
N ARG A 162 -5.92 6.14 -13.13
CA ARG A 162 -7.19 6.12 -13.86
C ARG A 162 -7.84 7.50 -13.90
N ALA A 163 -8.80 7.68 -14.82
CA ALA A 163 -9.63 8.87 -14.88
C ALA A 163 -10.53 8.96 -13.64
N ALA A 164 -10.94 10.19 -13.31
CA ALA A 164 -11.95 10.40 -12.27
C ALA A 164 -13.28 9.76 -12.69
N PRO A 165 -14.02 9.12 -11.75
CA PRO A 165 -15.34 8.59 -12.04
C PRO A 165 -16.29 9.72 -12.51
N GLN A 166 -17.16 9.39 -13.47
CA GLN A 166 -18.18 10.30 -13.97
C GLN A 166 -19.57 9.73 -13.70
N PRO A 167 -20.61 10.58 -13.60
CA PRO A 167 -21.99 10.13 -13.48
C PRO A 167 -22.35 9.17 -14.63
N GLY A 168 -22.96 8.04 -14.31
CA GLY A 168 -23.33 7.02 -15.29
C GLY A 168 -22.25 5.99 -15.61
N ASP A 169 -21.04 6.13 -15.06
CA ASP A 169 -20.02 5.11 -15.19
C ASP A 169 -20.49 3.79 -14.53
N PRO A 170 -20.23 2.62 -15.15
CA PRO A 170 -20.57 1.35 -14.53
C PRO A 170 -19.80 1.15 -13.23
N VAL A 171 -20.51 0.70 -12.18
CA VAL A 171 -19.90 0.34 -10.90
C VAL A 171 -19.49 -1.14 -10.98
N PRO A 172 -18.21 -1.47 -10.67
CA PRO A 172 -17.79 -2.87 -10.65
C PRO A 172 -18.64 -3.69 -9.65
N ALA A 173 -19.08 -4.86 -10.09
CA ALA A 173 -19.83 -5.77 -9.22
C ALA A 173 -18.94 -6.20 -8.05
N PRO A 174 -19.44 -6.15 -6.79
CA PRO A 174 -18.69 -6.63 -5.65
C PRO A 174 -18.48 -8.13 -5.70
N ILE A 175 -17.37 -8.59 -5.12
CA ILE A 175 -17.03 -10.01 -5.00
C ILE A 175 -17.26 -10.41 -3.56
N ALA A 176 -18.06 -11.46 -3.32
CA ALA A 176 -18.28 -11.99 -2.00
C ALA A 176 -16.98 -12.55 -1.42
N ALA A 177 -16.63 -12.16 -0.19
CA ALA A 177 -15.51 -12.74 0.52
C ALA A 177 -15.86 -14.15 1.00
N GLU A 178 -14.86 -15.03 1.05
CA GLU A 178 -14.96 -16.34 1.68
C GLU A 178 -15.30 -16.16 3.16
N THR A 179 -16.20 -16.98 3.70
CA THR A 179 -16.63 -16.96 5.11
C THR A 179 -16.13 -18.21 5.84
N GLY A 180 -16.17 -18.16 7.17
CA GLY A 180 -15.81 -19.32 7.99
C GLY A 180 -14.30 -19.55 8.10
N ALA A 181 -13.49 -18.53 7.91
CA ALA A 181 -12.04 -18.63 8.08
C ALA A 181 -11.68 -19.10 9.50
N PRO A 182 -10.65 -19.96 9.66
CA PRO A 182 -10.18 -20.37 10.98
C PRO A 182 -9.62 -19.20 11.79
N TRP A 183 -9.09 -18.16 11.14
CA TRP A 183 -8.62 -16.95 11.79
C TRP A 183 -9.49 -15.77 11.40
N HIS A 184 -9.93 -15.01 12.38
CA HIS A 184 -10.76 -13.83 12.14
C HIS A 184 -10.49 -12.75 13.18
N ARG A 185 -10.48 -11.50 12.74
CA ARG A 185 -10.40 -10.33 13.60
C ARG A 185 -11.19 -9.18 12.99
N SER A 186 -11.91 -8.44 13.82
CA SER A 186 -12.62 -7.22 13.40
C SER A 186 -11.80 -5.99 13.75
N ILE A 187 -11.76 -5.03 12.83
CA ILE A 187 -11.06 -3.75 13.00
C ILE A 187 -12.07 -2.61 12.88
N THR A 188 -12.01 -1.67 13.81
CA THR A 188 -12.75 -0.41 13.71
C THR A 188 -11.82 0.67 13.16
N PRO A 189 -12.01 1.12 11.91
CA PRO A 189 -11.12 2.09 11.28
C PRO A 189 -11.53 3.52 11.65
N ASP A 190 -11.27 3.92 12.88
CA ASP A 190 -11.57 5.28 13.32
C ASP A 190 -10.55 6.30 12.76
N ASP A 191 -10.88 7.58 12.90
CA ASP A 191 -10.07 8.70 12.45
C ASP A 191 -8.66 8.65 13.06
N VAL A 192 -8.57 8.22 14.32
CA VAL A 192 -7.28 8.17 15.04
C VAL A 192 -6.36 7.10 14.47
N LEU A 193 -6.90 5.92 14.17
CA LEU A 193 -6.12 4.84 13.54
C LEU A 193 -5.54 5.30 12.19
N LEU A 194 -6.38 5.92 11.35
CA LEU A 194 -5.96 6.38 10.03
C LEU A 194 -4.93 7.51 10.13
N PHE A 195 -5.14 8.45 11.05
CA PHE A 195 -4.16 9.50 11.34
C PHE A 195 -2.82 8.92 11.77
N ARG A 196 -2.82 8.01 12.74
CA ARG A 196 -1.59 7.39 13.25
C ARG A 196 -0.80 6.69 12.15
N TYR A 197 -1.46 5.92 11.31
CA TYR A 197 -0.77 5.25 10.20
C TYR A 197 -0.26 6.24 9.16
N SER A 198 -1.05 7.25 8.80
CA SER A 198 -0.58 8.33 7.91
C SER A 198 0.63 9.06 8.50
N ALA A 199 0.63 9.35 9.79
CA ALA A 199 1.74 10.01 10.47
C ALA A 199 3.01 9.14 10.47
N LEU A 200 2.87 7.85 10.79
CA LEU A 200 3.99 6.89 10.83
C LEU A 200 4.64 6.67 9.47
N THR A 201 3.85 6.70 8.40
CA THR A 201 4.33 6.51 7.03
C THR A 201 4.56 7.83 6.30
N PHE A 202 4.37 8.95 6.97
CA PHE A 202 4.41 10.31 6.41
C PHE A 202 3.58 10.42 5.13
N ASN A 203 2.42 9.78 5.12
CA ASN A 203 1.50 9.75 3.99
C ASN A 203 0.50 10.89 4.13
N GLY A 204 0.71 11.95 3.36
CA GLY A 204 -0.12 13.14 3.38
C GLY A 204 -1.33 13.10 2.44
N HIS A 205 -1.65 11.93 1.84
CA HIS A 205 -2.80 11.84 0.94
C HIS A 205 -4.11 12.12 1.69
N ARG A 206 -4.79 13.17 1.30
CA ARG A 206 -5.95 13.72 2.01
C ARG A 206 -7.13 12.76 2.13
N ILE A 207 -7.22 11.75 1.27
CA ILE A 207 -8.30 10.75 1.34
C ILE A 207 -8.31 9.95 2.65
N HIS A 208 -7.20 9.95 3.40
CA HIS A 208 -7.08 9.18 4.62
C HIS A 208 -7.38 9.98 5.89
N TYR A 209 -7.42 11.33 5.83
CA TYR A 209 -7.60 12.15 7.02
C TYR A 209 -8.48 13.40 6.84
N ASP A 210 -8.76 13.81 5.61
CA ASP A 210 -9.54 15.00 5.31
C ASP A 210 -10.92 14.60 4.79
N ARG A 211 -11.87 14.45 5.72
CA ARG A 211 -13.22 13.99 5.41
C ARG A 211 -13.94 14.91 4.43
N ARG A 212 -13.79 16.21 4.60
CA ARG A 212 -14.39 17.18 3.69
C ARG A 212 -13.86 17.03 2.27
N TYR A 213 -12.54 16.92 2.14
CA TYR A 213 -11.92 16.72 0.83
C TYR A 213 -12.37 15.41 0.17
N VAL A 214 -12.31 14.31 0.90
CA VAL A 214 -12.62 13.00 0.32
C VAL A 214 -14.07 12.88 -0.10
N THR A 215 -15.00 13.54 0.60
CA THR A 215 -16.42 13.49 0.27
C THR A 215 -16.83 14.55 -0.75
N GLU A 216 -16.41 15.80 -0.59
CA GLU A 216 -16.83 16.91 -1.46
C GLU A 216 -16.02 17.02 -2.75
N VAL A 217 -14.73 16.67 -2.72
CA VAL A 217 -13.85 16.80 -3.89
C VAL A 217 -13.71 15.46 -4.63
N GLU A 218 -13.46 14.37 -3.92
CA GLU A 218 -13.27 13.06 -4.55
C GLU A 218 -14.56 12.23 -4.66
N GLY A 219 -15.62 12.60 -3.95
CA GLY A 219 -16.93 11.97 -4.07
C GLY A 219 -17.04 10.60 -3.40
N TYR A 220 -16.14 10.26 -2.48
CA TYR A 220 -16.22 9.01 -1.71
C TYR A 220 -17.17 9.17 -0.51
N PRO A 221 -17.75 8.06 0.01
CA PRO A 221 -18.68 8.13 1.13
C PRO A 221 -18.02 8.45 2.48
N GLY A 222 -16.73 8.26 2.62
CA GLY A 222 -15.96 8.48 3.84
C GLY A 222 -14.46 8.43 3.60
N LEU A 223 -13.69 8.44 4.69
CA LEU A 223 -12.24 8.29 4.62
C LEU A 223 -11.87 6.89 4.12
N ILE A 224 -10.87 6.83 3.28
CA ILE A 224 -10.36 5.56 2.76
C ILE A 224 -9.32 5.00 3.70
N VAL A 225 -9.49 3.74 4.09
CA VAL A 225 -8.48 2.99 4.85
C VAL A 225 -7.32 2.66 3.91
N HIS A 226 -6.10 2.96 4.34
CA HIS A 226 -4.91 2.69 3.53
C HIS A 226 -4.82 1.21 3.15
N GLY A 227 -4.60 0.93 1.86
CA GLY A 227 -4.31 -0.44 1.41
C GLY A 227 -3.12 -1.06 2.14
N PRO A 228 -1.99 -0.34 2.30
CA PRO A 228 -0.85 -0.82 3.10
C PRO A 228 -1.18 -1.09 4.56
N LEU A 229 -2.07 -0.33 5.17
CA LEU A 229 -2.52 -0.59 6.55
C LEU A 229 -3.27 -1.92 6.62
N ILE A 230 -4.17 -2.19 5.68
CA ILE A 230 -4.91 -3.44 5.64
C ILE A 230 -3.95 -4.62 5.41
N ALA A 231 -3.00 -4.50 4.49
CA ALA A 231 -1.96 -5.50 4.27
C ALA A 231 -1.14 -5.76 5.54
N THR A 232 -0.76 -4.70 6.25
CA THR A 232 -0.04 -4.78 7.53
C THR A 232 -0.88 -5.47 8.60
N LEU A 233 -2.18 -5.15 8.69
CA LEU A 233 -3.09 -5.80 9.63
C LEU A 233 -3.30 -7.29 9.31
N LEU A 234 -3.31 -7.69 8.05
CA LEU A 234 -3.40 -9.10 7.65
C LEU A 234 -2.14 -9.88 8.06
N ILE A 235 -0.97 -9.34 7.84
CA ILE A 235 0.28 -9.95 8.32
C ILE A 235 0.33 -9.94 9.86
N ASP A 236 -0.20 -8.91 10.50
CA ASP A 236 -0.33 -8.86 11.95
C ASP A 236 -1.24 -9.99 12.48
N LEU A 237 -2.34 -10.29 11.80
CA LEU A 237 -3.20 -11.43 12.12
C LEU A 237 -2.39 -12.73 12.08
N LEU A 238 -1.61 -12.94 11.02
CA LEU A 238 -0.72 -14.12 10.92
C LEU A 238 0.25 -14.19 12.10
N ARG A 239 0.90 -13.07 12.44
CA ARG A 239 1.86 -12.99 13.55
C ARG A 239 1.21 -13.28 14.91
N ARG A 240 -0.05 -12.85 15.11
CA ARG A 240 -0.80 -13.14 16.35
C ARG A 240 -1.14 -14.61 16.47
N GLN A 241 -1.50 -15.25 15.37
CA GLN A 241 -1.83 -16.68 15.33
C GLN A 241 -0.60 -17.58 15.36
N CYS A 242 0.49 -17.16 14.72
CA CYS A 242 1.73 -17.90 14.60
C CYS A 242 2.92 -17.00 14.95
N PRO A 243 3.16 -16.68 16.24
CA PRO A 243 4.20 -15.72 16.64
C PRO A 243 5.62 -16.08 16.21
N SER A 244 5.91 -17.36 16.01
CA SER A 244 7.23 -17.85 15.57
C SER A 244 7.37 -17.99 14.07
N ALA A 245 6.29 -17.77 13.30
CA ALA A 245 6.33 -17.90 11.85
C ALA A 245 7.24 -16.82 11.24
N ARG A 246 8.02 -17.24 10.24
CA ARG A 246 8.89 -16.36 9.48
C ARG A 246 8.37 -16.26 8.04
N VAL A 247 7.97 -15.07 7.64
CA VAL A 247 7.38 -14.84 6.31
C VAL A 247 8.48 -14.81 5.27
N LYS A 248 8.36 -15.69 4.27
CA LYS A 248 9.26 -15.77 3.12
C LYS A 248 8.83 -14.82 2.01
N SER A 249 7.56 -14.80 1.71
CA SER A 249 6.98 -13.93 0.70
C SER A 249 5.56 -13.55 1.04
N PHE A 250 5.13 -12.42 0.51
CA PHE A 250 3.74 -11.99 0.56
C PHE A 250 3.38 -11.32 -0.75
N HIS A 251 2.31 -11.80 -1.39
CA HIS A 251 1.72 -11.10 -2.52
C HIS A 251 0.28 -10.78 -2.21
N PHE A 252 -0.16 -9.59 -2.58
CA PHE A 252 -1.50 -9.11 -2.30
C PHE A 252 -2.03 -8.25 -3.42
N LYS A 253 -3.35 -8.18 -3.49
CA LYS A 253 -4.08 -7.39 -4.47
C LYS A 253 -5.25 -6.67 -3.80
N ALA A 254 -5.34 -5.37 -4.04
CA ALA A 254 -6.51 -4.58 -3.67
C ALA A 254 -7.66 -4.90 -4.64
N VAL A 255 -8.86 -5.11 -4.12
CA VAL A 255 -10.04 -5.47 -4.90
C VAL A 255 -11.07 -4.35 -4.86
N ARG A 256 -11.30 -3.76 -3.68
CA ARG A 256 -12.31 -2.74 -3.46
C ARG A 256 -11.88 -1.81 -2.32
N PRO A 257 -12.17 -0.50 -2.37
CA PRO A 257 -11.86 0.40 -1.26
C PRO A 257 -12.60 0.00 0.01
N THR A 258 -11.95 0.21 1.16
CA THR A 258 -12.56 0.11 2.48
C THR A 258 -12.69 1.53 3.05
N PHE A 259 -13.90 1.87 3.51
CA PHE A 259 -14.18 3.18 4.12
C PHE A 259 -14.26 3.08 5.64
N ASP A 260 -14.00 4.19 6.31
CA ASP A 260 -13.97 4.26 7.78
C ASP A 260 -15.35 4.24 8.44
N LEU A 261 -16.42 4.07 7.68
CA LEU A 261 -17.80 4.19 8.17
C LEU A 261 -18.26 2.98 8.99
N HIS A 262 -17.62 1.82 8.83
CA HIS A 262 -17.99 0.57 9.48
C HIS A 262 -16.76 -0.25 9.84
N PRO A 263 -16.85 -1.13 10.83
CA PRO A 263 -15.84 -2.15 11.06
C PRO A 263 -15.65 -3.04 9.83
N PHE A 264 -14.44 -3.52 9.63
CA PHE A 264 -14.12 -4.50 8.58
C PHE A 264 -13.43 -5.72 9.16
N GLY A 265 -13.50 -6.84 8.42
CA GLY A 265 -12.96 -8.13 8.86
C GLY A 265 -11.59 -8.42 8.27
N LEU A 266 -10.75 -9.04 9.08
CA LEU A 266 -9.50 -9.68 8.66
C LEU A 266 -9.68 -11.19 8.80
N ASN A 267 -9.23 -11.95 7.82
CA ASN A 267 -9.41 -13.39 7.76
C ASN A 267 -8.10 -14.07 7.35
N GLY A 268 -7.88 -15.26 7.86
CA GLY A 268 -6.74 -16.07 7.48
C GLY A 268 -7.05 -17.55 7.50
N ALA A 269 -6.46 -18.29 6.56
CA ALA A 269 -6.59 -19.74 6.44
C ALA A 269 -5.22 -20.33 6.08
N PRO A 270 -4.56 -21.04 7.03
CA PRO A 270 -3.31 -21.73 6.73
C PRO A 270 -3.56 -22.93 5.81
N SER A 271 -2.57 -23.26 4.97
CA SER A 271 -2.56 -24.50 4.20
C SER A 271 -2.40 -25.71 5.09
N ALA A 272 -2.71 -26.90 4.55
CA ALA A 272 -2.62 -28.15 5.30
C ALA A 272 -1.19 -28.44 5.83
N ASP A 273 -0.16 -28.08 5.05
CA ASP A 273 1.24 -28.24 5.44
C ASP A 273 1.79 -27.09 6.31
N GLY A 274 0.99 -26.04 6.55
CA GLY A 274 1.39 -24.89 7.35
C GLY A 274 2.42 -23.97 6.71
N LYS A 275 2.76 -24.15 5.42
CA LYS A 275 3.80 -23.39 4.74
C LYS A 275 3.28 -22.18 3.97
N SER A 276 1.97 -22.06 3.81
CA SER A 276 1.34 -20.89 3.22
C SER A 276 0.08 -20.52 3.97
N VAL A 277 -0.30 -19.24 3.89
CA VAL A 277 -1.48 -18.71 4.55
C VAL A 277 -2.18 -17.79 3.57
N ARG A 278 -3.47 -18.08 3.29
CA ARG A 278 -4.33 -17.13 2.57
C ARG A 278 -4.85 -16.10 3.56
N LEU A 279 -4.76 -14.82 3.19
CA LEU A 279 -5.16 -13.69 4.00
C LEU A 279 -6.08 -12.80 3.18
N TRP A 280 -7.21 -12.38 3.75
CA TRP A 280 -8.11 -11.48 3.03
C TRP A 280 -8.91 -10.61 3.99
N SER A 281 -9.34 -9.47 3.52
CA SER A 281 -10.21 -8.55 4.22
C SER A 281 -11.57 -8.46 3.55
N ASN A 282 -12.60 -8.22 4.35
CA ASN A 282 -13.97 -8.01 3.90
C ASN A 282 -14.55 -6.76 4.54
N ASP A 283 -15.43 -6.05 3.82
CA ASP A 283 -16.17 -4.93 4.39
C ASP A 283 -17.35 -5.40 5.26
N HIS A 284 -18.12 -4.45 5.78
CA HIS A 284 -19.28 -4.73 6.64
C HIS A 284 -20.41 -5.48 5.94
N GLU A 285 -20.44 -5.47 4.60
CA GLU A 285 -21.43 -6.18 3.78
C GLU A 285 -20.94 -7.58 3.37
N GLY A 286 -19.71 -7.95 3.72
CA GLY A 286 -19.13 -9.22 3.35
C GLY A 286 -18.44 -9.24 1.99
N TRP A 287 -18.21 -8.06 1.39
CA TRP A 287 -17.51 -7.98 0.11
C TRP A 287 -16.00 -8.00 0.29
N LEU A 288 -15.32 -8.73 -0.60
CA LEU A 288 -13.87 -8.82 -0.62
C LEU A 288 -13.25 -7.46 -0.93
N THR A 289 -12.29 -7.02 -0.11
CA THR A 289 -11.64 -5.72 -0.26
C THR A 289 -10.16 -5.83 -0.59
N LEU A 290 -9.46 -6.80 -0.03
CA LEU A 290 -8.06 -7.09 -0.31
C LEU A 290 -7.78 -8.57 -0.06
N GLN A 291 -6.93 -9.16 -0.87
CA GLN A 291 -6.56 -10.57 -0.72
C GLN A 291 -5.07 -10.78 -0.99
N GLY A 292 -4.50 -11.78 -0.34
CA GLY A 292 -3.11 -12.14 -0.53
C GLY A 292 -2.77 -13.52 0.00
N THR A 293 -1.55 -13.92 -0.26
CA THR A 293 -0.99 -15.18 0.23
C THR A 293 0.40 -14.93 0.77
N ALA A 294 0.65 -15.39 1.99
CA ALA A 294 1.97 -15.41 2.60
C ALA A 294 2.55 -16.83 2.51
N GLU A 295 3.80 -16.93 2.11
CA GLU A 295 4.58 -18.16 2.22
C GLU A 295 5.52 -18.04 3.40
N LEU A 296 5.74 -19.14 4.10
CA LEU A 296 6.60 -19.21 5.28
C LEU A 296 7.87 -20.03 4.99
N PHE A 297 8.94 -19.66 5.67
CA PHE A 297 10.18 -20.44 5.64
C PHE A 297 10.01 -21.79 6.33
#